data_eacafa98143cc444712b9a321c969c5c
#
_entry.id   eacafa98143cc444712b9a321c969c5c
#
_cell.length_a   1.000
_cell.length_b   1.000
_cell.length_c   1.000
_cell.angle_alpha   90.00
_cell.angle_beta   90.00
_cell.angle_gamma   90.00
#
_symmetry.space_group_name_H-M   'P 1'
#
loop_
_entity.id
_entity.type
_entity.pdbx_description
1 polymer ?
#
loop_
_entity_poly.entity_id
_entity_poly.type
_entity_poly.pdbx_seq_one_letter_code
_entity_poly.pdbx_strand_id
1 'polypeptide(L)'
;MTDTSDEIWEPHAPATTARPRPVDVPGSAAGRLELLVAGTASVNVLTEGVFEVTAETEHTEGDGGTGDVRIEWRIPCVDATSFWTPDPRGTGWLPTAWNAPRRTSLSRGAPVAALVGTGDTTVCAFATDREEVLASAGVVEETGEFRFWVQAAGRLTVRIDTSGRHFGLSLAELADWWAGDRPVHVPDAARLPAYSTWYALHQNITPETVERQAALGKELGLDTIIVDDGWMTTDRTRGYAHCGDWEPHSLPDTAAHVARVHDLGVQYMLWYALPFIGKDSAAWAELSRFTLVEAPHMGAVVVDPRYPAVRAHLVDRLARAVEEWGMDGLKVDFIDWFGVQDPPAPGPEADCATVDQGLHLLLAEIRRRTVAAAPESMIEHRQPYVSPGLWPYATMVRAVDCPLSSQENRQRVVDTRLIAGPLAVHSDMLMWHPAEPVEQIACHLINVLFGVPQISVDLAVQSPAQRETLAFWLGVSRTHVDTLQLGGFRPARPDLGYPMISAIGDGTTIVARYAPLPVATGTEAAGEWRTLLVANADADPGVRLTGGRGTAEATVQDARGRTVGTSTVHLDGGLVDVPRGGLLTLRRV
;
A
#
# COMPACT_ATOMS: atom_id res chain seq x y z
N MET A 1 -33.39 -6.28 -39.21
CA MET A 1 -31.99 -6.32 -38.78
C MET A 1 -32.07 -6.55 -37.29
N THR A 2 -31.89 -7.77 -36.83
CA THR A 2 -31.79 -8.13 -35.42
C THR A 2 -30.48 -7.58 -34.92
N ASP A 3 -30.55 -6.79 -33.89
CA ASP A 3 -29.39 -6.20 -33.19
C ASP A 3 -28.48 -7.33 -32.67
N THR A 4 -27.35 -7.54 -33.32
CA THR A 4 -26.36 -8.56 -32.97
C THR A 4 -25.27 -8.03 -32.05
N SER A 5 -25.49 -6.84 -31.44
CA SER A 5 -24.53 -6.19 -30.55
C SER A 5 -24.47 -6.81 -29.14
N ASP A 6 -25.35 -7.75 -28.78
CA ASP A 6 -25.47 -8.29 -27.42
C ASP A 6 -24.69 -9.59 -27.15
N GLU A 7 -24.00 -10.17 -28.14
CA GLU A 7 -23.18 -11.36 -27.94
C GLU A 7 -21.69 -11.02 -28.02
N ILE A 8 -21.23 -10.16 -27.11
CA ILE A 8 -19.77 -10.10 -26.83
C ILE A 8 -19.41 -11.41 -26.15
N TRP A 9 -18.56 -12.19 -26.80
CA TRP A 9 -18.05 -13.44 -26.26
C TRP A 9 -17.31 -13.21 -24.93
N GLU A 10 -17.91 -13.66 -23.81
CA GLU A 10 -17.33 -13.59 -22.46
C GLU A 10 -17.03 -15.01 -21.95
N PRO A 11 -15.88 -15.61 -22.30
CA PRO A 11 -15.60 -17.00 -21.94
C PRO A 11 -15.44 -17.25 -20.44
N HIS A 12 -15.38 -16.20 -19.61
CA HIS A 12 -15.01 -16.30 -18.19
C HIS A 12 -15.94 -15.56 -17.22
N ALA A 13 -16.94 -14.86 -17.70
CA ALA A 13 -17.90 -14.20 -16.81
C ALA A 13 -18.90 -15.25 -16.27
N PRO A 14 -19.00 -15.48 -14.96
CA PRO A 14 -20.05 -16.34 -14.42
C PRO A 14 -21.41 -15.75 -14.74
N ALA A 15 -22.36 -16.61 -15.09
CA ALA A 15 -23.74 -16.20 -15.35
C ALA A 15 -24.33 -15.51 -14.10
N THR A 16 -24.93 -14.35 -14.29
CA THR A 16 -25.78 -13.73 -13.28
C THR A 16 -27.17 -14.34 -13.32
N THR A 17 -27.86 -14.43 -12.18
CA THR A 17 -29.25 -14.93 -12.12
C THR A 17 -30.22 -13.98 -12.80
N ALA A 18 -29.91 -12.68 -12.91
CA ALA A 18 -30.68 -11.67 -13.61
C ALA A 18 -29.89 -11.10 -14.80
N ARG A 19 -30.57 -10.76 -15.90
CA ARG A 19 -29.92 -10.05 -17.03
C ARG A 19 -29.71 -8.58 -16.67
N PRO A 20 -28.50 -8.01 -16.95
CA PRO A 20 -28.26 -6.58 -16.77
C PRO A 20 -29.27 -5.74 -17.59
N ARG A 21 -29.78 -4.67 -16.98
CA ARG A 21 -30.74 -3.71 -17.61
C ARG A 21 -30.13 -2.32 -17.56
N PRO A 22 -30.36 -1.48 -18.61
CA PRO A 22 -29.94 -0.09 -18.60
C PRO A 22 -30.54 0.69 -17.42
N VAL A 23 -29.74 1.56 -16.83
CA VAL A 23 -30.14 2.45 -15.73
C VAL A 23 -29.70 3.87 -16.07
N ASP A 24 -30.61 4.83 -15.95
CA ASP A 24 -30.31 6.23 -16.20
C ASP A 24 -29.40 6.80 -15.09
N VAL A 25 -28.36 7.51 -15.47
CA VAL A 25 -27.49 8.27 -14.56
C VAL A 25 -27.81 9.74 -14.69
N PRO A 26 -28.52 10.34 -13.71
CA PRO A 26 -28.87 11.76 -13.76
C PRO A 26 -27.64 12.64 -13.86
N GLY A 27 -27.63 13.61 -14.77
CA GLY A 27 -26.53 14.56 -14.92
C GLY A 27 -25.31 14.04 -15.70
N SER A 28 -25.29 12.79 -16.15
CA SER A 28 -24.27 12.37 -17.13
C SER A 28 -24.62 12.95 -18.50
N ALA A 29 -23.63 13.53 -19.20
CA ALA A 29 -23.83 13.96 -20.57
C ALA A 29 -24.13 12.71 -21.42
N ALA A 30 -25.15 12.79 -22.28
CA ALA A 30 -25.56 11.69 -23.15
C ALA A 30 -24.36 11.10 -23.91
N GLY A 31 -24.15 9.79 -23.80
CA GLY A 31 -23.06 9.06 -24.43
C GLY A 31 -21.72 9.07 -23.70
N ARG A 32 -21.60 9.63 -22.49
CA ARG A 32 -20.37 9.59 -21.69
C ARG A 32 -20.29 8.40 -20.72
N LEU A 33 -21.44 7.88 -20.28
CA LEU A 33 -21.47 6.72 -19.40
C LEU A 33 -22.75 5.94 -19.70
N GLU A 34 -22.61 4.66 -20.00
CA GLU A 34 -23.68 3.69 -20.04
C GLU A 34 -23.63 2.83 -18.78
N LEU A 35 -24.74 2.68 -18.07
CA LEU A 35 -24.84 1.88 -16.84
C LEU A 35 -25.85 0.75 -17.03
N LEU A 36 -25.43 -0.46 -16.70
CA LEU A 36 -26.23 -1.69 -16.76
C LEU A 36 -26.19 -2.37 -15.38
N VAL A 37 -27.33 -2.77 -14.85
CA VAL A 37 -27.42 -3.43 -13.53
C VAL A 37 -28.24 -4.71 -13.61
N ALA A 38 -27.68 -5.80 -13.07
CA ALA A 38 -28.42 -7.02 -12.78
C ALA A 38 -28.87 -7.00 -11.32
N GLY A 39 -30.17 -6.83 -11.08
CA GLY A 39 -30.79 -6.61 -9.78
C GLY A 39 -31.62 -5.31 -9.74
N THR A 40 -32.18 -4.99 -8.57
CA THR A 40 -32.81 -3.70 -8.33
C THR A 40 -31.75 -2.63 -8.12
N ALA A 41 -31.83 -1.53 -8.87
CA ALA A 41 -30.81 -0.49 -8.87
C ALA A 41 -31.28 0.82 -8.25
N SER A 42 -30.38 1.51 -7.55
CA SER A 42 -30.52 2.93 -7.21
C SER A 42 -29.23 3.69 -7.54
N VAL A 43 -29.36 4.93 -8.03
CA VAL A 43 -28.25 5.81 -8.37
C VAL A 43 -28.36 7.10 -7.57
N ASN A 44 -27.31 7.46 -6.87
CA ASN A 44 -27.18 8.71 -6.12
C ASN A 44 -26.05 9.55 -6.71
N VAL A 45 -26.37 10.75 -7.21
CA VAL A 45 -25.38 11.71 -7.72
C VAL A 45 -24.85 12.52 -6.55
N LEU A 46 -23.57 12.42 -6.26
CA LEU A 46 -22.91 13.12 -5.15
C LEU A 46 -22.45 14.52 -5.56
N THR A 47 -21.75 14.59 -6.66
CA THR A 47 -21.30 15.82 -7.32
C THR A 47 -21.27 15.58 -8.83
N GLU A 48 -20.96 16.61 -9.62
CA GLU A 48 -20.79 16.46 -11.06
C GLU A 48 -19.68 15.42 -11.36
N GLY A 49 -20.04 14.38 -12.09
CA GLY A 49 -19.15 13.28 -12.46
C GLY A 49 -18.87 12.26 -11.36
N VAL A 50 -19.44 12.38 -10.15
CA VAL A 50 -19.25 11.41 -9.06
C VAL A 50 -20.62 10.87 -8.59
N PHE A 51 -20.77 9.57 -8.60
CA PHE A 51 -22.05 8.92 -8.25
C PHE A 51 -21.84 7.57 -7.56
N GLU A 52 -22.85 7.17 -6.79
CA GLU A 52 -22.96 5.84 -6.18
C GLU A 52 -24.05 5.05 -6.87
N VAL A 53 -23.75 3.82 -7.22
CA VAL A 53 -24.70 2.86 -7.78
C VAL A 53 -24.82 1.71 -6.79
N THR A 54 -26.03 1.45 -6.31
CA THR A 54 -26.33 0.29 -5.47
C THR A 54 -27.19 -0.69 -6.24
N ALA A 55 -26.80 -1.96 -6.22
CA ALA A 55 -27.57 -3.09 -6.73
C ALA A 55 -27.95 -4.04 -5.60
N GLU A 56 -29.19 -4.53 -5.61
CA GLU A 56 -29.70 -5.52 -4.66
C GLU A 56 -30.38 -6.66 -5.40
N THR A 57 -30.29 -7.89 -4.88
CA THR A 57 -31.03 -9.03 -5.45
C THR A 57 -32.53 -8.81 -5.37
N GLU A 58 -33.24 -9.10 -6.44
CA GLU A 58 -34.72 -9.17 -6.43
C GLU A 58 -35.12 -10.36 -5.53
N HIS A 59 -35.76 -10.07 -4.40
CA HIS A 59 -36.30 -11.13 -3.54
C HIS A 59 -37.46 -11.82 -4.27
N THR A 60 -37.24 -13.04 -4.74
CA THR A 60 -38.32 -13.96 -5.08
C THR A 60 -38.61 -14.81 -3.84
N GLU A 61 -39.84 -14.69 -3.30
CA GLU A 61 -40.28 -15.55 -2.19
C GLU A 61 -40.13 -17.02 -2.61
N GLY A 62 -39.25 -17.75 -1.92
CA GLY A 62 -39.10 -19.21 -2.07
C GLY A 62 -37.71 -19.71 -2.45
N ASP A 63 -36.76 -18.85 -2.82
CA ASP A 63 -35.41 -19.28 -3.15
C ASP A 63 -34.44 -18.84 -2.03
N GLY A 64 -33.96 -19.81 -1.24
CA GLY A 64 -33.05 -19.58 -0.11
C GLY A 64 -31.61 -19.23 -0.54
N GLY A 65 -31.38 -18.91 -1.81
CA GLY A 65 -30.10 -18.50 -2.37
C GLY A 65 -30.01 -16.97 -2.49
N THR A 66 -29.02 -16.36 -1.90
CA THR A 66 -28.61 -14.99 -2.22
C THR A 66 -28.04 -14.97 -3.63
N GLY A 67 -28.86 -14.57 -4.63
CA GLY A 67 -28.41 -14.41 -6.00
C GLY A 67 -27.32 -13.35 -6.11
N ASP A 68 -26.50 -13.44 -7.16
CA ASP A 68 -25.46 -12.44 -7.44
C ASP A 68 -26.08 -11.19 -8.10
N VAL A 69 -25.58 -10.03 -7.72
CA VAL A 69 -25.81 -8.76 -8.40
C VAL A 69 -24.58 -8.36 -9.20
N ARG A 70 -24.79 -7.66 -10.32
CA ARG A 70 -23.73 -7.13 -11.16
C ARG A 70 -24.01 -5.69 -11.54
N ILE A 71 -23.01 -4.84 -11.39
CA ILE A 71 -23.00 -3.47 -11.89
C ILE A 71 -21.96 -3.41 -12.99
N GLU A 72 -22.38 -3.05 -14.20
CA GLU A 72 -21.53 -2.86 -15.37
C GLU A 72 -21.67 -1.42 -15.87
N TRP A 73 -20.57 -0.81 -16.28
CA TRP A 73 -20.61 0.49 -16.94
C TRP A 73 -19.57 0.56 -18.04
N ARG A 74 -19.89 1.40 -19.04
CA ARG A 74 -19.03 1.64 -20.20
C ARG A 74 -18.83 3.12 -20.39
N ILE A 75 -17.63 3.48 -20.82
CA ILE A 75 -17.26 4.85 -21.15
C ILE A 75 -16.46 4.83 -22.45
N PRO A 76 -16.56 5.88 -23.30
CA PRO A 76 -15.69 6.01 -24.46
C PRO A 76 -14.22 6.01 -24.03
N CYS A 77 -13.39 5.18 -24.66
CA CYS A 77 -11.94 5.13 -24.39
C CYS A 77 -11.24 6.28 -25.13
N VAL A 78 -11.51 7.52 -24.71
CA VAL A 78 -10.94 8.73 -25.31
C VAL A 78 -9.90 9.31 -24.38
N ASP A 79 -8.73 9.61 -24.92
CA ASP A 79 -7.58 10.22 -24.22
C ASP A 79 -7.08 9.39 -23.00
N ALA A 80 -7.38 8.10 -22.97
CA ALA A 80 -6.90 7.18 -21.95
C ALA A 80 -5.46 6.76 -22.21
N THR A 81 -4.59 6.90 -21.22
CA THR A 81 -3.16 6.59 -21.30
C THR A 81 -2.75 5.36 -20.52
N SER A 82 -3.43 5.08 -19.42
CA SER A 82 -3.09 3.96 -18.56
C SER A 82 -4.27 3.46 -17.73
N PHE A 83 -4.21 2.20 -17.33
CA PHE A 83 -5.12 1.60 -16.37
C PHE A 83 -4.36 1.28 -15.08
N TRP A 84 -4.78 1.88 -13.98
CA TRP A 84 -4.16 1.72 -12.67
C TRP A 84 -4.97 0.76 -11.79
N THR A 85 -4.28 -0.13 -11.10
CA THR A 85 -4.81 -0.97 -10.02
C THR A 85 -3.77 -1.06 -8.90
N PRO A 86 -4.15 -1.34 -7.65
CA PRO A 86 -3.19 -1.53 -6.55
C PRO A 86 -2.40 -2.83 -6.65
N ASP A 87 -2.71 -3.69 -7.60
CA ASP A 87 -1.95 -4.91 -7.86
C ASP A 87 -0.59 -4.58 -8.50
N PRO A 88 0.52 -4.97 -7.87
CA PRO A 88 1.86 -4.65 -8.34
C PRO A 88 2.22 -5.17 -9.74
N ARG A 89 1.40 -6.02 -10.35
CA ARG A 89 1.63 -6.60 -11.68
C ARG A 89 0.83 -5.96 -12.81
N GLY A 90 -0.08 -5.04 -12.51
CA GLY A 90 -1.11 -4.61 -13.45
C GLY A 90 -1.10 -3.15 -13.87
N THR A 91 -0.12 -2.38 -13.47
CA THR A 91 -0.12 -0.93 -13.73
C THR A 91 0.42 -0.58 -15.11
N GLY A 92 -0.24 0.31 -15.83
CA GLY A 92 0.26 1.01 -17.01
C GLY A 92 -0.28 0.54 -18.35
N TRP A 93 -0.87 -0.64 -18.45
CA TRP A 93 -1.39 -1.17 -19.70
C TRP A 93 -2.92 -1.13 -19.73
N LEU A 94 -3.50 -0.75 -20.86
CA LEU A 94 -4.95 -0.90 -21.04
C LEU A 94 -5.25 -2.40 -21.24
N PRO A 95 -5.97 -3.05 -20.31
CA PRO A 95 -6.36 -4.45 -20.48
C PRO A 95 -7.44 -4.57 -21.55
N THR A 96 -7.63 -5.79 -22.06
CA THR A 96 -8.72 -6.14 -22.96
C THR A 96 -9.92 -6.70 -22.21
N ALA A 97 -11.12 -6.49 -22.70
CA ALA A 97 -12.35 -6.90 -22.02
C ALA A 97 -12.51 -8.42 -21.87
N TRP A 98 -11.79 -9.22 -22.66
CA TRP A 98 -11.79 -10.69 -22.56
C TRP A 98 -10.77 -11.26 -21.56
N ASN A 99 -10.01 -10.42 -20.85
CA ASN A 99 -9.14 -10.91 -19.78
C ASN A 99 -10.00 -11.51 -18.65
N ALA A 100 -9.47 -12.59 -18.05
CA ALA A 100 -10.14 -13.24 -16.93
C ALA A 100 -10.43 -12.22 -15.81
N PRO A 101 -11.64 -12.24 -15.22
CA PRO A 101 -11.98 -11.38 -14.11
C PRO A 101 -11.11 -11.68 -12.89
N ARG A 102 -10.91 -10.68 -12.04
CA ARG A 102 -10.14 -10.79 -10.82
C ARG A 102 -11.07 -10.92 -9.62
N ARG A 103 -10.82 -11.91 -8.77
CA ARG A 103 -11.45 -12.00 -7.45
C ARG A 103 -10.60 -11.21 -6.47
N THR A 104 -11.22 -10.33 -5.71
CA THR A 104 -10.62 -9.64 -4.57
C THR A 104 -11.12 -10.22 -3.25
N SER A 105 -10.39 -10.02 -2.18
CA SER A 105 -10.73 -10.43 -0.82
C SER A 105 -9.98 -9.58 0.19
N LEU A 106 -10.26 -9.75 1.47
CA LEU A 106 -9.52 -9.08 2.53
C LEU A 106 -8.01 -9.37 2.46
N SER A 107 -7.65 -10.59 2.11
CA SER A 107 -6.27 -11.08 2.07
C SER A 107 -5.55 -10.81 0.73
N ARG A 108 -6.25 -10.43 -0.33
CA ARG A 108 -5.65 -10.27 -1.65
C ARG A 108 -6.33 -9.22 -2.51
N GLY A 109 -5.55 -8.22 -2.90
CA GLY A 109 -6.01 -7.15 -3.79
C GLY A 109 -7.02 -6.21 -3.14
N ALA A 110 -7.58 -5.33 -3.96
CA ALA A 110 -8.68 -4.44 -3.58
C ALA A 110 -9.51 -4.13 -4.82
N PRO A 111 -10.84 -4.03 -4.73
CA PRO A 111 -11.70 -3.68 -5.84
C PRO A 111 -11.74 -2.15 -6.05
N VAL A 112 -10.60 -1.60 -6.38
CA VAL A 112 -10.35 -0.19 -6.70
C VAL A 112 -9.53 -0.13 -7.98
N ALA A 113 -9.89 0.73 -8.93
CA ALA A 113 -9.11 0.96 -10.13
C ALA A 113 -9.35 2.35 -10.70
N ALA A 114 -8.45 2.79 -11.60
CA ALA A 114 -8.61 4.04 -12.34
C ALA A 114 -8.15 3.90 -13.79
N LEU A 115 -8.96 4.39 -14.72
CA LEU A 115 -8.56 4.71 -16.08
C LEU A 115 -8.06 6.15 -16.08
N VAL A 116 -6.79 6.34 -16.41
CA VAL A 116 -6.08 7.62 -16.32
C VAL A 116 -5.87 8.18 -17.72
N GLY A 117 -6.16 9.46 -17.88
CA GLY A 117 -6.02 10.21 -19.12
C GLY A 117 -4.75 11.08 -19.15
N THR A 118 -4.59 11.78 -20.28
CA THR A 118 -3.52 12.76 -20.47
C THR A 118 -3.57 13.84 -19.37
N GLY A 119 -2.40 14.22 -18.85
CA GLY A 119 -2.29 15.16 -17.73
C GLY A 119 -2.68 14.56 -16.37
N ASP A 120 -2.65 13.23 -16.25
CA ASP A 120 -2.95 12.49 -15.04
C ASP A 120 -4.41 12.69 -14.54
N THR A 121 -5.32 12.94 -15.50
CA THR A 121 -6.74 13.16 -15.22
C THR A 121 -7.48 11.83 -15.01
N THR A 122 -8.51 11.85 -14.16
CA THR A 122 -9.42 10.71 -13.97
C THR A 122 -10.40 10.63 -15.15
N VAL A 123 -10.20 9.67 -16.04
CA VAL A 123 -11.23 9.32 -17.05
C VAL A 123 -12.36 8.58 -16.37
N CYS A 124 -12.02 7.59 -15.55
CA CYS A 124 -12.94 6.89 -14.66
C CYS A 124 -12.16 6.21 -13.53
N ALA A 125 -12.60 6.42 -12.29
CA ALA A 125 -12.10 5.64 -11.15
C ALA A 125 -13.29 5.02 -10.41
N PHE A 126 -13.09 3.91 -9.74
CA PHE A 126 -14.12 3.29 -8.93
C PHE A 126 -13.58 2.57 -7.70
N ALA A 127 -14.43 2.41 -6.70
CA ALA A 127 -14.26 1.51 -5.57
C ALA A 127 -15.61 0.86 -5.20
N THR A 128 -15.55 -0.26 -4.48
CA THR A 128 -16.76 -0.93 -3.96
C THR A 128 -16.82 -0.86 -2.44
N ASP A 129 -18.01 -1.04 -1.87
CA ASP A 129 -18.24 -1.12 -0.42
C ASP A 129 -17.90 -2.50 0.19
N ARG A 130 -17.36 -3.43 -0.63
CA ARG A 130 -17.06 -4.81 -0.23
C ARG A 130 -15.68 -5.23 -0.72
N GLU A 131 -14.98 -5.99 0.10
CA GLU A 131 -13.66 -6.56 -0.23
C GLU A 131 -13.78 -7.75 -1.19
N GLU A 132 -14.78 -8.61 -0.95
CA GLU A 132 -14.98 -9.84 -1.73
C GLU A 132 -15.89 -9.59 -2.91
N VAL A 133 -15.30 -9.36 -4.08
CA VAL A 133 -16.00 -9.19 -5.34
C VAL A 133 -15.26 -9.89 -6.47
N LEU A 134 -15.98 -10.12 -7.57
CA LEU A 134 -15.42 -10.45 -8.86
C LEU A 134 -15.45 -9.19 -9.72
N ALA A 135 -14.32 -8.76 -10.26
CA ALA A 135 -14.22 -7.51 -11.03
C ALA A 135 -13.48 -7.72 -12.36
N SER A 136 -13.91 -7.02 -13.39
CA SER A 136 -13.24 -6.97 -14.69
C SER A 136 -13.24 -5.55 -15.23
N ALA A 137 -12.21 -5.22 -16.01
CA ALA A 137 -12.09 -3.97 -16.69
C ALA A 137 -11.28 -4.15 -17.98
N GLY A 138 -11.67 -3.51 -19.07
CA GLY A 138 -10.91 -3.60 -20.31
C GLY A 138 -11.55 -2.95 -21.50
N VAL A 139 -10.73 -2.80 -22.55
CA VAL A 139 -11.14 -2.24 -23.83
C VAL A 139 -12.02 -3.23 -24.58
N VAL A 140 -13.19 -2.74 -25.04
CA VAL A 140 -14.08 -3.41 -25.99
C VAL A 140 -13.68 -2.89 -27.39
N GLU A 141 -12.97 -3.70 -28.15
CA GLU A 141 -12.34 -3.26 -29.40
C GLU A 141 -13.36 -2.94 -30.50
N GLU A 142 -14.53 -3.58 -30.46
CA GLU A 142 -15.59 -3.37 -31.47
C GLU A 142 -16.23 -1.98 -31.37
N THR A 143 -16.27 -1.39 -30.17
CA THR A 143 -16.92 -0.09 -29.93
C THR A 143 -15.93 1.02 -29.58
N GLY A 144 -14.68 0.68 -29.23
CA GLY A 144 -13.71 1.65 -28.74
C GLY A 144 -14.06 2.21 -27.35
N GLU A 145 -14.80 1.44 -26.57
CA GLU A 145 -15.18 1.76 -25.20
C GLU A 145 -14.29 1.03 -24.20
N PHE A 146 -14.23 1.54 -22.97
CA PHE A 146 -13.67 0.85 -21.84
C PHE A 146 -14.84 0.37 -20.97
N ARG A 147 -14.93 -0.95 -20.77
CA ARG A 147 -15.96 -1.60 -19.98
C ARG A 147 -15.41 -1.98 -18.62
N PHE A 148 -16.21 -1.72 -17.59
CA PHE A 148 -16.01 -2.18 -16.23
C PHE A 148 -17.21 -3.00 -15.79
N TRP A 149 -17.00 -4.00 -14.95
CA TRP A 149 -18.07 -4.60 -14.20
C TRP A 149 -17.56 -5.17 -12.87
N VAL A 150 -18.46 -5.19 -11.89
CA VAL A 150 -18.25 -5.76 -10.56
C VAL A 150 -19.45 -6.61 -10.19
N GLN A 151 -19.20 -7.79 -9.62
CA GLN A 151 -20.22 -8.75 -9.22
C GLN A 151 -19.99 -9.22 -7.78
N ALA A 152 -21.06 -9.30 -7.00
CA ALA A 152 -21.05 -9.81 -5.62
C ALA A 152 -22.39 -10.43 -5.25
N ALA A 153 -22.44 -11.23 -4.19
CA ALA A 153 -23.68 -11.81 -3.67
C ALA A 153 -24.52 -10.77 -2.91
N GLY A 154 -25.82 -10.77 -3.12
CA GLY A 154 -26.82 -10.05 -2.34
C GLY A 154 -26.90 -8.56 -2.67
N ARG A 155 -26.03 -7.73 -2.08
CA ARG A 155 -26.02 -6.27 -2.26
C ARG A 155 -24.60 -5.78 -2.55
N LEU A 156 -24.48 -4.81 -3.45
CA LEU A 156 -23.21 -4.19 -3.83
C LEU A 156 -23.42 -2.70 -4.08
N THR A 157 -22.54 -1.85 -3.53
CA THR A 157 -22.47 -0.43 -3.89
C THR A 157 -21.13 -0.15 -4.55
N VAL A 158 -21.15 0.55 -5.68
CA VAL A 158 -19.97 1.01 -6.41
C VAL A 158 -20.01 2.54 -6.45
N ARG A 159 -18.94 3.20 -5.99
CA ARG A 159 -18.72 4.62 -6.24
C ARG A 159 -17.89 4.77 -7.50
N ILE A 160 -18.37 5.60 -8.43
CA ILE A 160 -17.74 5.87 -9.73
C ILE A 160 -17.43 7.36 -9.82
N ASP A 161 -16.19 7.69 -10.22
CA ASP A 161 -15.70 9.06 -10.40
C ASP A 161 -15.22 9.27 -11.85
N THR A 162 -15.87 10.18 -12.56
CA THR A 162 -15.53 10.63 -13.92
C THR A 162 -15.31 12.14 -13.97
N SER A 163 -14.90 12.75 -12.85
CA SER A 163 -14.82 14.21 -12.65
C SER A 163 -13.71 14.90 -13.45
N GLY A 164 -12.75 14.16 -14.00
CA GLY A 164 -11.62 14.71 -14.74
C GLY A 164 -10.52 15.33 -13.87
N ARG A 165 -10.63 15.29 -12.54
CA ARG A 165 -9.58 15.76 -11.63
C ARG A 165 -8.37 14.81 -11.64
N HIS A 166 -7.30 15.18 -10.98
CA HIS A 166 -6.10 14.34 -10.88
C HIS A 166 -6.43 12.97 -10.25
N PHE A 167 -6.02 11.86 -10.89
CA PHE A 167 -6.41 10.50 -10.49
C PHE A 167 -6.01 10.15 -9.05
N GLY A 168 -4.87 10.66 -8.56
CA GLY A 168 -4.45 10.45 -7.19
C GLY A 168 -5.41 11.04 -6.15
N LEU A 169 -6.06 12.17 -6.46
CA LEU A 169 -7.08 12.78 -5.58
C LEU A 169 -8.39 11.99 -5.64
N SER A 170 -8.78 11.50 -6.82
CA SER A 170 -9.95 10.64 -6.96
C SER A 170 -9.80 9.34 -6.18
N LEU A 171 -8.65 8.69 -6.27
CA LEU A 171 -8.38 7.45 -5.53
C LEU A 171 -8.36 7.68 -4.01
N ALA A 172 -7.79 8.78 -3.54
CA ALA A 172 -7.81 9.13 -2.11
C ALA A 172 -9.23 9.28 -1.58
N GLU A 173 -10.12 10.00 -2.32
CA GLU A 173 -11.52 10.14 -1.92
C GLU A 173 -12.32 8.83 -2.00
N LEU A 174 -12.01 7.95 -2.96
CA LEU A 174 -12.60 6.62 -3.02
C LEU A 174 -12.18 5.76 -1.82
N ALA A 175 -10.93 5.87 -1.41
CA ALA A 175 -10.40 5.18 -0.25
C ALA A 175 -11.04 5.70 1.05
N ASP A 176 -11.17 7.01 1.22
CA ASP A 176 -11.84 7.65 2.35
C ASP A 176 -13.33 7.25 2.42
N TRP A 177 -14.01 7.21 1.28
CA TRP A 177 -15.40 6.73 1.22
C TRP A 177 -15.53 5.28 1.70
N TRP A 178 -14.62 4.40 1.28
CA TRP A 178 -14.64 3.00 1.70
C TRP A 178 -14.41 2.84 3.20
N ALA A 179 -13.51 3.63 3.77
CA ALA A 179 -13.27 3.64 5.22
C ALA A 179 -14.54 4.02 6.01
N GLY A 180 -15.37 4.91 5.44
CA GLY A 180 -16.53 5.46 6.13
C GLY A 180 -16.13 6.18 7.41
N ASP A 181 -17.06 6.24 8.37
CA ASP A 181 -16.86 6.92 9.66
C ASP A 181 -16.06 6.08 10.68
N ARG A 182 -15.30 5.08 10.24
CA ARG A 182 -14.49 4.25 11.14
C ARG A 182 -13.15 4.94 11.44
N PRO A 183 -12.96 5.50 12.65
CA PRO A 183 -11.70 6.14 12.99
C PRO A 183 -10.59 5.08 13.09
N VAL A 184 -9.47 5.33 12.42
CA VAL A 184 -8.25 4.54 12.54
C VAL A 184 -7.21 5.41 13.23
N HIS A 185 -6.78 4.99 14.43
CA HIS A 185 -5.67 5.64 15.11
C HIS A 185 -4.35 5.09 14.57
N VAL A 186 -3.53 5.99 14.04
CA VAL A 186 -2.18 5.70 13.57
C VAL A 186 -1.19 6.46 14.46
N PRO A 187 -0.38 5.77 15.27
CA PRO A 187 0.62 6.40 16.12
C PRO A 187 1.62 7.24 15.30
N ASP A 188 2.08 8.36 15.85
CA ASP A 188 3.08 9.21 15.18
C ASP A 188 4.35 8.44 14.85
N ALA A 189 4.75 7.50 15.70
CA ALA A 189 5.90 6.64 15.49
C ALA A 189 5.80 5.78 14.23
N ALA A 190 4.60 5.37 13.82
CA ALA A 190 4.36 4.64 12.58
C ALA A 190 4.74 5.43 11.33
N ARG A 191 4.86 6.77 11.42
CA ARG A 191 5.22 7.66 10.31
C ARG A 191 6.69 8.05 10.28
N LEU A 192 7.47 7.54 11.22
CA LEU A 192 8.91 7.83 11.33
C LEU A 192 9.76 6.71 10.73
N PRO A 193 10.93 7.03 10.15
CA PRO A 193 11.83 6.05 9.56
C PRO A 193 12.17 4.90 10.50
N ALA A 194 12.20 3.68 9.97
CA ALA A 194 12.43 2.46 10.74
C ALA A 194 13.65 1.68 10.23
N TYR A 195 14.25 0.88 11.10
CA TYR A 195 15.23 -0.13 10.76
C TYR A 195 14.56 -1.51 10.74
N SER A 196 14.86 -2.33 9.74
CA SER A 196 14.45 -3.74 9.70
C SER A 196 15.67 -4.66 9.61
N THR A 197 15.64 -5.79 10.30
CA THR A 197 16.78 -6.70 10.34
C THR A 197 16.87 -7.61 9.11
N TRP A 198 15.81 -7.73 8.28
CA TRP A 198 15.71 -8.81 7.29
C TRP A 198 16.86 -8.86 6.29
N TYR A 199 17.09 -7.83 5.49
CA TYR A 199 18.18 -7.87 4.50
C TYR A 199 19.57 -7.73 5.11
N ALA A 200 19.69 -7.06 6.26
CA ALA A 200 20.97 -6.85 6.91
C ALA A 200 21.50 -8.08 7.65
N LEU A 201 20.62 -8.80 8.33
CA LEU A 201 20.99 -9.87 9.25
C LEU A 201 20.37 -11.22 8.87
N HIS A 202 19.27 -11.22 8.09
CA HIS A 202 18.44 -12.40 7.88
C HIS A 202 18.12 -13.09 9.22
N GLN A 203 18.30 -14.40 9.32
CA GLN A 203 18.09 -15.18 10.53
C GLN A 203 19.25 -15.13 11.55
N ASN A 204 20.28 -14.30 11.32
CA ASN A 204 21.40 -14.15 12.27
C ASN A 204 21.07 -13.13 13.36
N ILE A 205 19.98 -13.37 14.08
CA ILE A 205 19.43 -12.50 15.12
C ILE A 205 20.04 -12.91 16.47
N THR A 206 20.62 -11.94 17.19
CA THR A 206 21.01 -12.05 18.59
C THR A 206 20.71 -10.71 19.30
N PRO A 207 20.53 -10.70 20.64
CA PRO A 207 20.31 -9.45 21.38
C PRO A 207 21.37 -8.38 21.06
N GLU A 208 22.66 -8.77 21.03
CA GLU A 208 23.78 -7.86 20.81
C GLU A 208 23.76 -7.25 19.40
N THR A 209 23.39 -8.05 18.37
CA THR A 209 23.31 -7.53 16.99
C THR A 209 22.14 -6.55 16.84
N VAL A 210 21.00 -6.85 17.44
CA VAL A 210 19.80 -5.99 17.41
C VAL A 210 20.06 -4.68 18.17
N GLU A 211 20.59 -4.75 19.40
CA GLU A 211 20.90 -3.57 20.23
C GLU A 211 21.94 -2.67 19.55
N ARG A 212 22.96 -3.25 18.92
CA ARG A 212 23.96 -2.49 18.16
C ARG A 212 23.34 -1.74 16.97
N GLN A 213 22.48 -2.41 16.19
CA GLN A 213 21.82 -1.75 15.06
C GLN A 213 20.83 -0.68 15.54
N ALA A 214 20.12 -0.92 16.64
CA ALA A 214 19.24 0.07 17.25
C ALA A 214 19.98 1.33 17.70
N ALA A 215 21.13 1.17 18.38
CA ALA A 215 21.97 2.29 18.82
C ALA A 215 22.48 3.13 17.64
N LEU A 216 23.06 2.47 16.62
CA LEU A 216 23.56 3.15 15.42
C LEU A 216 22.42 3.79 14.60
N GLY A 217 21.27 3.14 14.54
CA GLY A 217 20.09 3.65 13.86
C GLY A 217 19.55 4.91 14.52
N LYS A 218 19.50 4.94 15.83
CA LYS A 218 19.04 6.12 16.60
C LYS A 218 19.87 7.37 16.30
N GLU A 219 21.18 7.23 16.18
CA GLU A 219 22.08 8.34 15.81
C GLU A 219 21.77 8.91 14.41
N LEU A 220 21.19 8.08 13.52
CA LEU A 220 20.82 8.46 12.15
C LEU A 220 19.37 8.94 12.01
N GLY A 221 18.56 8.86 13.08
CA GLY A 221 17.16 9.26 13.07
C GLY A 221 16.17 8.12 12.78
N LEU A 222 16.55 6.87 13.04
CA LEU A 222 15.66 5.72 13.02
C LEU A 222 15.09 5.50 14.42
N ASP A 223 13.78 5.57 14.56
CA ASP A 223 13.11 5.53 15.87
C ASP A 223 12.46 4.19 16.20
N THR A 224 12.38 3.29 15.22
CA THR A 224 11.78 1.95 15.38
C THR A 224 12.71 0.90 14.81
N ILE A 225 12.86 -0.24 15.50
CA ILE A 225 13.49 -1.44 14.98
C ILE A 225 12.44 -2.54 14.79
N ILE A 226 12.42 -3.14 13.60
CA ILE A 226 11.58 -4.29 13.26
C ILE A 226 12.49 -5.51 13.20
N VAL A 227 12.36 -6.40 14.17
CA VAL A 227 13.08 -7.67 14.18
C VAL A 227 12.27 -8.68 13.38
N ASP A 228 12.83 -9.07 12.25
CA ASP A 228 12.21 -9.90 11.24
C ASP A 228 12.42 -11.41 11.52
N ASP A 229 12.21 -12.29 10.54
CA ASP A 229 12.35 -13.75 10.67
C ASP A 229 13.67 -14.18 11.34
N GLY A 230 13.63 -15.28 12.10
CA GLY A 230 14.79 -15.90 12.75
C GLY A 230 14.88 -15.72 14.26
N TRP A 231 13.97 -14.95 14.88
CA TRP A 231 13.96 -14.76 16.33
C TRP A 231 13.42 -15.98 17.12
N MET A 232 12.49 -16.76 16.50
CA MET A 232 11.82 -17.91 17.12
C MET A 232 12.59 -19.23 16.99
N THR A 233 13.74 -19.24 16.33
CA THR A 233 14.56 -20.46 16.16
C THR A 233 16.04 -20.14 16.08
N THR A 234 16.87 -21.09 16.50
CA THR A 234 18.32 -21.07 16.26
C THR A 234 18.74 -21.82 15.00
N ASP A 235 17.80 -22.50 14.35
CA ASP A 235 18.00 -23.08 13.01
C ASP A 235 18.08 -21.94 11.99
N ARG A 236 19.14 -21.93 11.20
CA ARG A 236 19.41 -20.90 10.16
C ARG A 236 19.03 -21.36 8.75
N THR A 237 18.40 -22.53 8.63
CA THR A 237 17.80 -22.95 7.36
C THR A 237 16.53 -22.15 7.10
N ARG A 238 16.42 -21.65 5.87
CA ARG A 238 15.23 -20.89 5.48
C ARG A 238 14.01 -21.80 5.40
N GLY A 239 12.87 -21.31 5.81
CA GLY A 239 11.59 -21.98 5.82
C GLY A 239 10.84 -21.71 7.12
N TYR A 240 9.64 -22.24 7.23
CA TYR A 240 8.73 -21.93 8.35
C TYR A 240 8.39 -23.16 9.19
N ALA A 241 9.28 -24.16 9.19
CA ALA A 241 9.09 -25.39 9.96
C ALA A 241 8.96 -25.18 11.47
N HIS A 242 9.48 -24.06 11.99
CA HIS A 242 9.46 -23.70 13.41
C HIS A 242 8.39 -22.64 13.76
N CYS A 243 7.57 -22.19 12.79
CA CYS A 243 6.46 -21.27 13.05
C CYS A 243 5.34 -21.94 13.84
N GLY A 244 4.62 -21.18 14.65
CA GLY A 244 3.46 -21.64 15.40
C GLY A 244 3.61 -21.56 16.91
N ASP A 245 4.75 -21.94 17.46
CA ASP A 245 5.00 -21.81 18.91
C ASP A 245 5.41 -20.38 19.30
N TRP A 246 6.14 -19.72 18.41
CA TRP A 246 6.58 -18.32 18.56
C TRP A 246 7.31 -18.09 19.89
N GLU A 247 8.22 -19.02 20.25
CA GLU A 247 9.10 -18.88 21.41
C GLU A 247 10.42 -18.20 21.02
N PRO A 248 10.94 -17.23 21.79
CA PRO A 248 12.04 -16.38 21.39
C PRO A 248 13.43 -17.04 21.59
N HIS A 249 13.67 -18.15 20.90
CA HIS A 249 14.89 -18.95 21.09
C HIS A 249 16.20 -18.20 20.72
N SER A 250 16.14 -17.24 19.80
CA SER A 250 17.30 -16.40 19.46
C SER A 250 17.40 -15.14 20.31
N LEU A 251 16.40 -14.84 21.13
CA LEU A 251 16.30 -13.64 21.97
C LEU A 251 16.01 -14.02 23.41
N PRO A 252 16.94 -14.71 24.12
CA PRO A 252 16.77 -15.06 25.51
C PRO A 252 16.58 -13.79 26.36
N ASP A 253 15.85 -13.91 27.47
CA ASP A 253 15.50 -12.80 28.34
C ASP A 253 14.84 -11.63 27.58
N THR A 254 13.87 -11.95 26.70
CA THR A 254 13.27 -11.05 25.71
C THR A 254 12.81 -9.73 26.31
N ALA A 255 12.06 -9.73 27.42
CA ALA A 255 11.60 -8.49 28.05
C ALA A 255 12.75 -7.58 28.50
N ALA A 256 13.82 -8.14 29.06
CA ALA A 256 15.00 -7.38 29.44
C ALA A 256 15.78 -6.85 28.22
N HIS A 257 15.80 -7.63 27.12
CA HIS A 257 16.37 -7.19 25.84
C HIS A 257 15.58 -6.02 25.26
N VAL A 258 14.24 -6.11 25.22
CA VAL A 258 13.36 -5.02 24.74
C VAL A 258 13.57 -3.77 25.59
N ALA A 259 13.62 -3.89 26.93
CA ALA A 259 13.90 -2.76 27.81
C ALA A 259 15.24 -2.05 27.48
N ARG A 260 16.31 -2.78 27.16
CA ARG A 260 17.59 -2.18 26.75
C ARG A 260 17.48 -1.42 25.42
N VAL A 261 16.66 -1.89 24.47
CA VAL A 261 16.38 -1.15 23.23
C VAL A 261 15.55 0.11 23.51
N HIS A 262 14.58 0.04 24.41
CA HIS A 262 13.80 1.20 24.88
C HIS A 262 14.68 2.25 25.58
N ASP A 263 15.68 1.83 26.36
CA ASP A 263 16.64 2.74 26.99
C ASP A 263 17.46 3.56 25.96
N LEU A 264 17.59 3.08 24.72
CA LEU A 264 18.15 3.83 23.59
C LEU A 264 17.15 4.83 22.99
N GLY A 265 15.88 4.82 23.41
CA GLY A 265 14.80 5.61 22.84
C GLY A 265 14.32 5.08 21.47
N VAL A 266 14.40 3.76 21.25
CA VAL A 266 13.97 3.07 20.03
C VAL A 266 12.81 2.15 20.34
N GLN A 267 11.76 2.20 19.52
CA GLN A 267 10.61 1.29 19.62
C GLN A 267 10.93 -0.05 18.98
N TYR A 268 10.28 -1.12 19.46
CA TYR A 268 10.55 -2.48 19.07
C TYR A 268 9.33 -3.17 18.49
N MET A 269 9.42 -3.65 17.24
CA MET A 269 8.38 -4.45 16.59
C MET A 269 8.91 -5.86 16.27
N LEU A 270 8.03 -6.86 16.33
CA LEU A 270 8.38 -8.26 16.07
C LEU A 270 7.57 -8.84 14.92
N TRP A 271 8.24 -9.58 14.03
CA TRP A 271 7.66 -10.21 12.86
C TRP A 271 7.00 -11.57 13.18
N TYR A 272 5.90 -11.86 12.47
CA TYR A 272 5.17 -13.11 12.54
C TYR A 272 4.70 -13.56 11.15
N ALA A 273 4.98 -14.81 10.77
CA ALA A 273 4.37 -15.46 9.61
C ALA A 273 3.00 -16.03 10.03
N LEU A 274 2.01 -15.16 10.13
CA LEU A 274 0.72 -15.42 10.77
C LEU A 274 0.05 -16.74 10.39
N PRO A 275 -0.05 -17.13 9.08
CA PRO A 275 -0.84 -18.29 8.70
C PRO A 275 -0.15 -19.64 8.89
N PHE A 276 1.15 -19.65 9.20
CA PHE A 276 1.92 -20.90 9.17
C PHE A 276 2.01 -21.60 10.53
N ILE A 277 1.68 -22.89 10.53
CA ILE A 277 2.05 -23.83 11.61
C ILE A 277 3.09 -24.80 11.03
N GLY A 278 4.30 -24.74 11.56
CA GLY A 278 5.45 -25.51 11.10
C GLY A 278 5.48 -26.93 11.67
N LYS A 279 5.98 -27.87 10.88
CA LYS A 279 6.04 -29.30 11.25
C LYS A 279 6.91 -29.61 12.47
N ASP A 280 7.85 -28.72 12.80
CA ASP A 280 8.79 -28.87 13.91
C ASP A 280 8.35 -28.03 15.15
N SER A 281 7.14 -27.44 15.11
CA SER A 281 6.51 -26.77 16.26
C SER A 281 5.70 -27.73 17.12
N ALA A 282 5.56 -27.44 18.41
CA ALA A 282 4.65 -28.20 19.29
C ALA A 282 3.18 -28.00 18.89
N ALA A 283 2.84 -26.80 18.37
CA ALA A 283 1.50 -26.49 17.85
C ALA A 283 1.05 -27.40 16.70
N TRP A 284 1.99 -28.00 15.98
CA TRP A 284 1.68 -28.92 14.87
C TRP A 284 0.74 -30.05 15.28
N ALA A 285 0.98 -30.66 16.44
CA ALA A 285 0.20 -31.82 16.88
C ALA A 285 -1.31 -31.53 17.02
N GLU A 286 -1.66 -30.29 17.36
CA GLU A 286 -3.05 -29.88 17.58
C GLU A 286 -3.66 -29.18 16.39
N LEU A 287 -2.89 -28.32 15.71
CA LEU A 287 -3.42 -27.38 14.73
C LEU A 287 -3.27 -27.82 13.28
N SER A 288 -2.35 -28.73 12.95
CA SER A 288 -2.19 -29.18 11.55
C SER A 288 -3.44 -29.85 10.96
N ARG A 289 -4.34 -30.38 11.80
CA ARG A 289 -5.63 -30.93 11.38
C ARG A 289 -6.59 -29.89 10.79
N PHE A 290 -6.36 -28.60 11.08
CA PHE A 290 -7.13 -27.47 10.55
C PHE A 290 -6.42 -26.83 9.34
N THR A 291 -5.85 -27.64 8.46
CA THR A 291 -5.16 -27.17 7.26
C THR A 291 -6.12 -26.55 6.25
N LEU A 292 -5.86 -25.29 5.88
CA LEU A 292 -6.46 -24.61 4.74
C LEU A 292 -5.70 -24.91 3.45
N VAL A 293 -4.36 -24.84 3.51
CA VAL A 293 -3.44 -25.09 2.39
C VAL A 293 -2.20 -25.84 2.88
N GLU A 294 -1.81 -26.85 2.15
CA GLU A 294 -0.53 -27.53 2.35
C GLU A 294 0.62 -26.68 1.78
N ALA A 295 1.66 -26.48 2.58
CA ALA A 295 2.87 -25.74 2.18
C ALA A 295 4.16 -26.55 2.44
N PRO A 296 4.30 -27.75 1.83
CA PRO A 296 5.40 -28.67 2.15
C PRO A 296 6.79 -28.09 1.84
N HIS A 297 6.92 -27.24 0.82
CA HIS A 297 8.16 -26.55 0.47
C HIS A 297 8.58 -25.51 1.52
N MET A 298 7.65 -25.06 2.36
CA MET A 298 7.91 -24.18 3.50
C MET A 298 8.13 -24.96 4.80
N GLY A 299 7.88 -26.29 4.80
CA GLY A 299 7.90 -27.12 6.00
C GLY A 299 6.72 -26.86 6.94
N ALA A 300 5.60 -26.34 6.43
CA ALA A 300 4.47 -25.88 7.21
C ALA A 300 3.12 -26.18 6.53
N VAL A 301 2.05 -25.91 7.24
CA VAL A 301 0.69 -25.76 6.69
C VAL A 301 0.19 -24.34 6.94
N VAL A 302 -0.70 -23.88 6.08
CA VAL A 302 -1.54 -22.70 6.33
C VAL A 302 -2.76 -23.18 7.09
N VAL A 303 -2.96 -22.65 8.30
CA VAL A 303 -4.11 -23.03 9.12
C VAL A 303 -5.35 -22.22 8.78
N ASP A 304 -6.51 -22.79 9.02
CA ASP A 304 -7.80 -22.24 8.62
C ASP A 304 -8.38 -21.33 9.72
N PRO A 305 -8.53 -20.02 9.48
CA PRO A 305 -9.03 -19.09 10.48
C PRO A 305 -10.54 -19.25 10.78
N ARG A 306 -11.27 -20.10 10.04
CA ARG A 306 -12.67 -20.40 10.33
C ARG A 306 -12.87 -21.17 11.65
N TYR A 307 -11.79 -21.73 12.20
CA TYR A 307 -11.83 -22.50 13.44
C TYR A 307 -11.44 -21.65 14.66
N PRO A 308 -12.30 -21.60 15.71
CA PRO A 308 -12.00 -20.84 16.93
C PRO A 308 -10.68 -21.22 17.60
N ALA A 309 -10.32 -22.52 17.59
CA ALA A 309 -9.09 -23.02 18.20
C ALA A 309 -7.85 -22.41 17.51
N VAL A 310 -7.88 -22.29 16.17
CA VAL A 310 -6.81 -21.67 15.40
C VAL A 310 -6.68 -20.20 15.74
N ARG A 311 -7.80 -19.46 15.73
CA ARG A 311 -7.80 -18.03 16.06
C ARG A 311 -7.31 -17.79 17.47
N ALA A 312 -7.80 -18.53 18.46
CA ALA A 312 -7.37 -18.40 19.86
C ALA A 312 -5.86 -18.58 20.00
N HIS A 313 -5.29 -19.63 19.40
CA HIS A 313 -3.85 -19.88 19.45
C HIS A 313 -3.05 -18.72 18.83
N LEU A 314 -3.38 -18.30 17.60
CA LEU A 314 -2.65 -17.24 16.91
C LEU A 314 -2.73 -15.90 17.65
N VAL A 315 -3.91 -15.55 18.15
CA VAL A 315 -4.13 -14.34 18.96
C VAL A 315 -3.26 -14.36 20.21
N ASP A 316 -3.27 -15.47 20.98
CA ASP A 316 -2.49 -15.58 22.20
C ASP A 316 -0.99 -15.43 21.94
N ARG A 317 -0.49 -16.02 20.87
CA ARG A 317 0.94 -15.92 20.52
C ARG A 317 1.35 -14.52 20.08
N LEU A 318 0.54 -13.85 19.28
CA LEU A 318 0.86 -12.50 18.80
C LEU A 318 0.69 -11.44 19.91
N ALA A 319 -0.39 -11.51 20.67
CA ALA A 319 -0.65 -10.55 21.75
C ALA A 319 0.42 -10.59 22.85
N ARG A 320 0.97 -11.77 23.14
CA ARG A 320 2.05 -11.99 24.12
C ARG A 320 3.24 -11.06 23.92
N ALA A 321 3.59 -10.73 22.65
CA ALA A 321 4.70 -9.83 22.36
C ALA A 321 4.52 -8.45 23.02
N VAL A 322 3.32 -7.92 22.99
CA VAL A 322 3.00 -6.62 23.58
C VAL A 322 2.69 -6.78 25.09
N GLU A 323 1.89 -7.80 25.46
CA GLU A 323 1.41 -8.00 26.82
C GLU A 323 2.50 -8.41 27.82
N GLU A 324 3.43 -9.30 27.40
CA GLU A 324 4.44 -9.88 28.29
C GLU A 324 5.86 -9.34 28.05
N TRP A 325 6.21 -9.07 26.77
CA TRP A 325 7.57 -8.64 26.45
C TRP A 325 7.72 -7.13 26.30
N GLY A 326 6.58 -6.39 26.32
CA GLY A 326 6.56 -4.94 26.26
C GLY A 326 6.95 -4.36 24.88
N MET A 327 6.71 -5.13 23.81
CA MET A 327 6.99 -4.65 22.44
C MET A 327 5.97 -3.60 22.00
N ASP A 328 6.38 -2.69 21.13
CA ASP A 328 5.56 -1.58 20.63
C ASP A 328 4.74 -1.95 19.40
N GLY A 329 4.92 -3.15 18.86
CA GLY A 329 4.13 -3.56 17.72
C GLY A 329 4.53 -4.88 17.07
N LEU A 330 3.80 -5.19 16.00
CA LEU A 330 3.89 -6.44 15.28
C LEU A 330 4.04 -6.16 13.77
N LYS A 331 4.88 -6.94 13.09
CA LYS A 331 4.86 -7.09 11.64
C LYS A 331 4.17 -8.40 11.32
N VAL A 332 2.96 -8.32 10.74
CA VAL A 332 2.10 -9.48 10.46
C VAL A 332 2.19 -9.82 8.99
N ASP A 333 2.87 -10.90 8.68
CA ASP A 333 3.22 -11.31 7.33
C ASP A 333 2.40 -12.48 6.81
N PHE A 334 2.36 -12.63 5.49
CA PHE A 334 1.74 -13.76 4.75
C PHE A 334 0.22 -13.86 4.83
N ILE A 335 -0.51 -12.79 5.15
CA ILE A 335 -1.99 -12.81 5.15
C ILE A 335 -2.54 -13.22 3.78
N ASP A 336 -1.82 -12.96 2.69
CA ASP A 336 -2.19 -13.36 1.34
C ASP A 336 -2.31 -14.88 1.12
N TRP A 337 -1.73 -15.69 1.99
CA TRP A 337 -1.89 -17.14 1.95
C TRP A 337 -3.28 -17.62 2.40
N PHE A 338 -4.06 -16.79 3.09
CA PHE A 338 -5.47 -17.06 3.36
C PHE A 338 -6.36 -16.86 2.12
N GLY A 339 -5.89 -16.16 1.08
CA GLY A 339 -6.62 -15.89 -0.16
C GLY A 339 -6.71 -17.10 -1.09
N VAL A 340 -7.35 -18.17 -0.64
CA VAL A 340 -7.54 -19.42 -1.38
C VAL A 340 -8.79 -19.30 -2.26
N GLN A 341 -8.66 -19.60 -3.54
CA GLN A 341 -9.75 -19.47 -4.50
C GLN A 341 -10.90 -20.47 -4.20
N ASP A 342 -10.55 -21.72 -3.93
CA ASP A 342 -11.50 -22.78 -3.62
C ASP A 342 -11.09 -23.44 -2.28
N PRO A 343 -11.45 -22.83 -1.14
CA PRO A 343 -11.09 -23.38 0.15
C PRO A 343 -11.85 -24.70 0.43
N PRO A 344 -11.25 -25.65 1.16
CA PRO A 344 -11.95 -26.87 1.56
C PRO A 344 -13.22 -26.53 2.34
N ALA A 345 -14.23 -27.39 2.26
CA ALA A 345 -15.45 -27.22 3.06
C ALA A 345 -15.10 -27.21 4.55
N PRO A 346 -15.67 -26.28 5.35
CA PRO A 346 -15.39 -26.22 6.77
C PRO A 346 -15.95 -27.46 7.49
N GLY A 347 -15.21 -27.99 8.45
CA GLY A 347 -15.69 -29.05 9.31
C GLY A 347 -16.64 -28.56 10.40
N PRO A 348 -17.20 -29.46 11.22
CA PRO A 348 -18.24 -29.12 12.21
C PRO A 348 -17.76 -28.24 13.38
N GLU A 349 -16.45 -28.12 13.59
CA GLU A 349 -15.85 -27.26 14.60
C GLU A 349 -15.66 -25.81 14.13
N ALA A 350 -15.88 -25.52 12.84
CA ALA A 350 -15.80 -24.17 12.29
C ALA A 350 -17.06 -23.36 12.68
N ASP A 351 -16.87 -22.11 13.06
CA ASP A 351 -17.94 -21.17 13.40
C ASP A 351 -18.13 -20.05 12.36
N CYS A 352 -17.27 -20.02 11.33
CA CYS A 352 -17.35 -19.09 10.20
C CYS A 352 -17.62 -19.84 8.90
N ALA A 353 -18.45 -19.26 8.03
CA ALA A 353 -18.77 -19.82 6.73
C ALA A 353 -17.64 -19.59 5.72
N THR A 354 -16.99 -18.43 5.76
CA THR A 354 -15.92 -18.04 4.83
C THR A 354 -14.60 -17.79 5.54
N VAL A 355 -13.50 -17.95 4.80
CA VAL A 355 -12.14 -17.67 5.30
C VAL A 355 -12.01 -16.20 5.71
N ASP A 356 -12.57 -15.28 4.91
CA ASP A 356 -12.52 -13.84 5.21
C ASP A 356 -13.26 -13.50 6.52
N GLN A 357 -14.41 -14.14 6.82
CA GLN A 357 -15.07 -13.98 8.13
C GLN A 357 -14.16 -14.38 9.29
N GLY A 358 -13.50 -15.54 9.16
CA GLY A 358 -12.54 -16.01 10.17
C GLY A 358 -11.32 -15.08 10.30
N LEU A 359 -10.84 -14.56 9.18
CA LEU A 359 -9.72 -13.62 9.15
C LEU A 359 -10.09 -12.26 9.81
N HIS A 360 -11.27 -11.73 9.53
CA HIS A 360 -11.77 -10.53 10.22
C HIS A 360 -11.79 -10.70 11.74
N LEU A 361 -12.32 -11.82 12.23
CA LEU A 361 -12.34 -12.12 13.68
C LEU A 361 -10.93 -12.24 14.25
N LEU A 362 -10.02 -12.90 13.53
CA LEU A 362 -8.62 -13.06 13.96
C LEU A 362 -7.92 -11.71 14.09
N LEU A 363 -7.95 -10.89 13.03
CA LEU A 363 -7.27 -9.60 13.00
C LEU A 363 -7.88 -8.59 13.98
N ALA A 364 -9.22 -8.59 14.14
CA ALA A 364 -9.92 -7.76 15.11
C ALA A 364 -9.48 -8.08 16.53
N GLU A 365 -9.36 -9.36 16.87
CA GLU A 365 -8.98 -9.77 18.24
C GLU A 365 -7.50 -9.50 18.51
N ILE A 366 -6.60 -9.71 17.54
CA ILE A 366 -5.19 -9.30 17.63
C ILE A 366 -5.13 -7.79 17.93
N ARG A 367 -5.81 -6.97 17.12
CA ARG A 367 -5.80 -5.51 17.28
C ARG A 367 -6.37 -5.10 18.64
N ARG A 368 -7.48 -5.69 19.05
CA ARG A 368 -8.12 -5.40 20.36
C ARG A 368 -7.17 -5.66 21.53
N ARG A 369 -6.48 -6.81 21.54
CA ARG A 369 -5.56 -7.16 22.64
C ARG A 369 -4.31 -6.29 22.64
N THR A 370 -3.72 -6.06 21.49
CA THR A 370 -2.51 -5.20 21.39
C THR A 370 -2.79 -3.76 21.83
N VAL A 371 -3.93 -3.18 21.40
CA VAL A 371 -4.33 -1.82 21.83
C VAL A 371 -4.68 -1.78 23.32
N ALA A 372 -5.30 -2.83 23.87
CA ALA A 372 -5.61 -2.89 25.31
C ALA A 372 -4.34 -2.94 26.17
N ALA A 373 -3.28 -3.59 25.70
CA ALA A 373 -1.99 -3.66 26.37
C ALA A 373 -1.15 -2.39 26.16
N ALA A 374 -1.12 -1.87 24.93
CA ALA A 374 -0.39 -0.66 24.55
C ALA A 374 -1.22 0.13 23.52
N PRO A 375 -1.86 1.25 23.92
CA PRO A 375 -2.73 2.05 23.03
C PRO A 375 -2.03 2.54 21.74
N GLU A 376 -0.73 2.80 21.80
CA GLU A 376 0.11 3.24 20.68
C GLU A 376 0.77 2.07 19.93
N SER A 377 0.26 0.83 20.11
CA SER A 377 0.83 -0.33 19.43
C SER A 377 0.68 -0.24 17.91
N MET A 378 1.76 -0.56 17.21
CA MET A 378 1.84 -0.55 15.75
C MET A 378 1.59 -1.95 15.17
N ILE A 379 0.88 -2.03 14.05
CA ILE A 379 0.72 -3.28 13.27
C ILE A 379 1.03 -2.98 11.82
N GLU A 380 2.06 -3.66 11.29
CA GLU A 380 2.45 -3.58 9.89
C GLU A 380 1.88 -4.75 9.09
N HIS A 381 1.16 -4.44 8.01
CA HIS A 381 0.82 -5.36 6.92
C HIS A 381 1.63 -5.02 5.67
N ARG A 382 1.54 -5.84 4.59
CA ARG A 382 2.22 -5.56 3.32
C ARG A 382 1.37 -5.87 2.09
N GLN A 383 1.81 -5.46 0.92
CA GLN A 383 1.24 -5.94 -0.34
C GLN A 383 1.40 -7.49 -0.46
N PRO A 384 0.44 -8.20 -1.09
CA PRO A 384 -0.71 -7.66 -1.84
C PRO A 384 -2.00 -7.46 -1.01
N TYR A 385 -1.99 -7.65 0.31
CA TYR A 385 -3.15 -7.43 1.17
C TYR A 385 -3.19 -5.95 1.64
N VAL A 386 -3.69 -5.10 0.77
CA VAL A 386 -3.74 -3.63 0.94
C VAL A 386 -5.16 -3.08 0.82
N SER A 387 -6.17 -3.95 0.91
CA SER A 387 -7.57 -3.53 0.85
C SER A 387 -7.90 -2.53 1.97
N PRO A 388 -8.66 -1.46 1.71
CA PRO A 388 -9.19 -0.60 2.76
C PRO A 388 -9.95 -1.32 3.86
N GLY A 389 -10.46 -2.53 3.62
CA GLY A 389 -11.03 -3.41 4.65
C GLY A 389 -10.04 -3.82 5.75
N LEU A 390 -8.74 -3.74 5.50
CA LEU A 390 -7.69 -4.02 6.50
C LEU A 390 -7.36 -2.83 7.41
N TRP A 391 -7.76 -1.61 7.08
CA TRP A 391 -7.39 -0.43 7.87
C TRP A 391 -7.74 -0.52 9.36
N PRO A 392 -8.89 -1.07 9.78
CA PRO A 392 -9.19 -1.21 11.21
C PRO A 392 -8.19 -2.06 11.99
N TYR A 393 -7.41 -2.90 11.29
CA TYR A 393 -6.50 -3.89 11.88
C TYR A 393 -5.02 -3.52 11.74
N ALA A 394 -4.71 -2.42 11.06
CA ALA A 394 -3.36 -1.98 10.77
C ALA A 394 -3.10 -0.54 11.21
N THR A 395 -1.84 -0.17 11.38
CA THR A 395 -1.36 1.21 11.48
C THR A 395 -0.43 1.55 10.35
N MET A 396 0.15 0.53 9.75
CA MET A 396 1.14 0.63 8.68
C MET A 396 0.86 -0.41 7.60
N VAL A 397 1.18 -0.06 6.36
CA VAL A 397 1.18 -0.99 5.23
C VAL A 397 2.48 -0.79 4.44
N ARG A 398 3.16 -1.89 4.11
CA ARG A 398 4.46 -1.89 3.44
C ARG A 398 4.35 -2.33 1.98
N ALA A 399 5.22 -1.79 1.13
CA ALA A 399 5.49 -2.35 -0.20
C ALA A 399 5.95 -3.82 -0.09
N VAL A 400 5.61 -4.66 -1.06
CA VAL A 400 6.12 -6.04 -1.12
C VAL A 400 7.63 -6.04 -1.41
N ASP A 401 8.31 -7.14 -1.07
CA ASP A 401 9.76 -7.29 -1.22
C ASP A 401 10.22 -6.99 -2.66
N CYS A 402 11.16 -6.07 -2.78
CA CYS A 402 11.80 -5.66 -4.03
C CYS A 402 13.27 -5.23 -3.78
N PRO A 403 14.10 -6.15 -3.23
CA PRO A 403 15.46 -5.85 -2.81
C PRO A 403 16.29 -5.25 -3.95
N LEU A 404 17.06 -4.19 -3.66
CA LEU A 404 17.89 -3.43 -4.58
C LEU A 404 17.15 -2.64 -5.68
N SER A 405 15.86 -2.89 -5.91
CA SER A 405 15.09 -2.23 -6.97
C SER A 405 14.45 -0.93 -6.48
N SER A 406 15.17 0.17 -6.50
CA SER A 406 14.67 1.47 -6.05
C SER A 406 13.45 1.96 -6.86
N GLN A 407 13.44 1.72 -8.17
CA GLN A 407 12.31 2.08 -9.03
C GLN A 407 11.05 1.27 -8.71
N GLU A 408 11.20 -0.03 -8.51
CA GLU A 408 10.08 -0.90 -8.13
C GLU A 408 9.53 -0.50 -6.75
N ASN A 409 10.41 -0.24 -5.78
CA ASN A 409 10.04 0.23 -4.45
C ASN A 409 9.23 1.55 -4.53
N ARG A 410 9.66 2.52 -5.38
CA ARG A 410 8.89 3.73 -5.65
C ARG A 410 7.48 3.42 -6.14
N GLN A 411 7.35 2.59 -7.18
CA GLN A 411 6.04 2.27 -7.75
C GLN A 411 5.12 1.64 -6.70
N ARG A 412 5.62 0.69 -5.93
CA ARG A 412 4.85 0.00 -4.90
C ARG A 412 4.43 0.91 -3.76
N VAL A 413 5.33 1.80 -3.31
CA VAL A 413 5.00 2.82 -2.29
C VAL A 413 3.89 3.75 -2.82
N VAL A 414 3.99 4.21 -4.08
CA VAL A 414 2.98 5.08 -4.69
C VAL A 414 1.65 4.37 -4.82
N ASP A 415 1.63 3.15 -5.40
CA ASP A 415 0.41 2.38 -5.61
C ASP A 415 -0.30 2.09 -4.28
N THR A 416 0.46 1.74 -3.25
CA THR A 416 -0.10 1.52 -1.91
C THR A 416 -0.66 2.81 -1.31
N ARG A 417 0.08 3.92 -1.42
CA ARG A 417 -0.33 5.20 -0.83
C ARG A 417 -1.62 5.75 -1.43
N LEU A 418 -1.86 5.52 -2.73
CA LEU A 418 -3.07 5.99 -3.40
C LEU A 418 -4.37 5.47 -2.78
N ILE A 419 -4.31 4.36 -2.02
CA ILE A 419 -5.48 3.76 -1.37
C ILE A 419 -5.28 3.44 0.11
N ALA A 420 -4.17 3.83 0.72
CA ALA A 420 -3.87 3.50 2.12
C ALA A 420 -4.68 4.35 3.13
N GLY A 421 -5.33 5.42 2.68
CA GLY A 421 -6.06 6.32 3.55
C GLY A 421 -5.23 6.85 4.72
N PRO A 422 -5.64 6.59 5.97
CA PRO A 422 -4.95 7.11 7.14
C PRO A 422 -3.67 6.35 7.50
N LEU A 423 -3.43 5.16 6.94
CA LEU A 423 -2.29 4.32 7.31
C LEU A 423 -0.95 4.95 6.91
N ALA A 424 0.09 4.68 7.69
CA ALA A 424 1.46 4.99 7.28
C ALA A 424 1.92 3.99 6.20
N VAL A 425 2.43 4.49 5.08
CA VAL A 425 2.90 3.65 3.98
C VAL A 425 4.41 3.51 4.05
N HIS A 426 4.88 2.31 4.34
CA HIS A 426 6.29 2.00 4.42
C HIS A 426 6.84 1.49 3.09
N SER A 427 8.09 1.85 2.81
CA SER A 427 8.84 1.23 1.72
C SER A 427 9.13 -0.24 2.02
N ASP A 428 9.43 -1.03 0.99
CA ASP A 428 10.26 -2.19 1.21
C ASP A 428 11.63 -1.76 1.75
N MET A 429 12.26 -2.63 2.50
CA MET A 429 13.51 -2.34 3.20
C MET A 429 14.61 -1.98 2.21
N LEU A 430 15.19 -0.81 2.38
CA LEU A 430 16.29 -0.34 1.54
C LEU A 430 17.57 -1.06 1.91
N MET A 431 18.20 -1.66 0.91
CA MET A 431 19.50 -2.29 1.02
C MET A 431 20.41 -1.87 -0.12
N TRP A 432 21.71 -1.95 0.10
CA TRP A 432 22.74 -1.70 -0.91
C TRP A 432 24.05 -2.37 -0.52
N HIS A 433 24.95 -2.52 -1.50
CA HIS A 433 26.28 -3.02 -1.26
C HIS A 433 27.15 -1.97 -0.52
N PRO A 434 28.06 -2.33 0.39
CA PRO A 434 28.90 -1.37 1.10
C PRO A 434 29.73 -0.43 0.21
N ALA A 435 30.01 -0.80 -1.04
CA ALA A 435 30.68 0.04 -2.03
C ALA A 435 29.75 0.99 -2.81
N GLU A 436 28.46 1.06 -2.46
CA GLU A 436 27.49 1.91 -3.16
C GLU A 436 27.87 3.38 -3.02
N PRO A 437 27.89 4.18 -4.13
CA PRO A 437 28.14 5.61 -4.05
C PRO A 437 27.00 6.35 -3.35
N VAL A 438 27.34 7.45 -2.68
CA VAL A 438 26.39 8.24 -1.87
C VAL A 438 25.23 8.79 -2.68
N GLU A 439 25.45 9.12 -3.95
CA GLU A 439 24.41 9.60 -4.85
C GLU A 439 23.36 8.52 -5.12
N GLN A 440 23.79 7.26 -5.22
CA GLN A 440 22.86 6.15 -5.42
C GLN A 440 22.11 5.81 -4.14
N ILE A 441 22.76 5.90 -2.97
CA ILE A 441 22.09 5.76 -1.66
C ILE A 441 21.02 6.85 -1.50
N ALA A 442 21.34 8.11 -1.83
CA ALA A 442 20.37 9.20 -1.86
C ALA A 442 19.21 8.89 -2.81
N CYS A 443 19.48 8.33 -4.00
CA CYS A 443 18.44 7.93 -4.95
C CYS A 443 17.53 6.83 -4.40
N HIS A 444 18.03 5.85 -3.63
CA HIS A 444 17.17 4.88 -2.93
C HIS A 444 16.19 5.59 -2.00
N LEU A 445 16.69 6.53 -1.19
CA LEU A 445 15.85 7.29 -0.24
C LEU A 445 14.85 8.22 -0.95
N ILE A 446 15.26 8.90 -2.03
CA ILE A 446 14.37 9.76 -2.82
C ILE A 446 13.26 8.93 -3.48
N ASN A 447 13.54 7.71 -3.93
CA ASN A 447 12.54 6.84 -4.54
C ASN A 447 11.40 6.47 -3.58
N VAL A 448 11.66 6.44 -2.28
CA VAL A 448 10.64 6.13 -1.25
C VAL A 448 10.23 7.36 -0.42
N LEU A 449 10.61 8.55 -0.84
CA LEU A 449 10.45 9.80 -0.09
C LEU A 449 8.99 10.08 0.32
N PHE A 450 8.01 9.67 -0.49
CA PHE A 450 6.59 9.89 -0.22
C PHE A 450 5.94 8.78 0.63
N GLY A 451 6.72 7.89 1.18
CA GLY A 451 6.39 6.91 2.20
C GLY A 451 7.32 7.03 3.39
N VAL A 452 7.33 6.02 4.24
CA VAL A 452 8.24 5.89 5.38
C VAL A 452 9.41 4.99 4.99
N PRO A 453 10.67 5.50 4.98
CA PRO A 453 11.83 4.67 4.67
C PRO A 453 12.05 3.58 5.73
N GLN A 454 12.19 2.34 5.31
CA GLN A 454 12.74 1.26 6.11
C GLN A 454 14.18 0.98 5.65
N ILE A 455 15.14 0.95 6.57
CA ILE A 455 16.56 0.71 6.27
C ILE A 455 16.95 -0.69 6.71
N SER A 456 17.65 -1.43 5.87
CA SER A 456 18.11 -2.79 6.17
C SER A 456 19.51 -3.05 5.61
N VAL A 457 20.49 -2.31 6.11
CA VAL A 457 21.93 -2.53 5.91
C VAL A 457 22.63 -2.66 7.25
N ASP A 458 23.76 -3.36 7.33
CA ASP A 458 24.59 -3.29 8.54
C ASP A 458 25.18 -1.88 8.68
N LEU A 459 24.63 -1.11 9.62
CA LEU A 459 25.01 0.28 9.85
C LEU A 459 26.47 0.42 10.35
N ALA A 460 27.03 -0.65 10.94
CA ALA A 460 28.39 -0.63 11.46
C ALA A 460 29.45 -0.54 10.36
N VAL A 461 29.15 -1.09 9.16
CA VAL A 461 30.09 -1.09 8.03
C VAL A 461 29.92 0.08 7.06
N GLN A 462 28.91 0.95 7.28
CA GLN A 462 28.71 2.12 6.44
C GLN A 462 29.81 3.16 6.66
N SER A 463 30.35 3.70 5.56
CA SER A 463 31.33 4.78 5.61
C SER A 463 30.75 6.07 6.22
N PRO A 464 31.57 6.98 6.73
CA PRO A 464 31.09 8.28 7.24
C PRO A 464 30.24 9.05 6.21
N ALA A 465 30.63 9.03 4.93
CA ALA A 465 29.89 9.70 3.86
C ALA A 465 28.49 9.08 3.63
N GLN A 466 28.39 7.75 3.69
CA GLN A 466 27.12 7.05 3.57
C GLN A 466 26.21 7.33 4.78
N ARG A 467 26.76 7.41 5.99
CA ARG A 467 26.00 7.79 7.19
C ARG A 467 25.52 9.25 7.13
N GLU A 468 26.34 10.19 6.63
CA GLU A 468 25.91 11.57 6.40
C GLU A 468 24.72 11.63 5.42
N THR A 469 24.78 10.85 4.32
CA THR A 469 23.67 10.76 3.33
C THR A 469 22.39 10.21 3.97
N LEU A 470 22.50 9.14 4.76
CA LEU A 470 21.39 8.59 5.51
C LEU A 470 20.78 9.63 6.46
N ALA A 471 21.60 10.23 7.32
CA ALA A 471 21.14 11.22 8.30
C ALA A 471 20.45 12.41 7.62
N PHE A 472 20.97 12.88 6.49
CA PHE A 472 20.37 13.99 5.73
C PHE A 472 18.98 13.64 5.19
N TRP A 473 18.84 12.54 4.44
CA TRP A 473 17.58 12.19 3.80
C TRP A 473 16.52 11.68 4.79
N LEU A 474 16.93 10.96 5.84
CA LEU A 474 16.04 10.61 6.95
C LEU A 474 15.58 11.87 7.70
N GLY A 475 16.45 12.86 7.85
CA GLY A 475 16.10 14.18 8.38
C GLY A 475 15.08 14.92 7.53
N VAL A 476 15.20 14.89 6.19
CA VAL A 476 14.20 15.44 5.25
C VAL A 476 12.85 14.74 5.43
N SER A 477 12.84 13.40 5.49
CA SER A 477 11.61 12.62 5.70
C SER A 477 10.93 12.98 7.02
N ARG A 478 11.68 13.09 8.11
CA ARG A 478 11.16 13.44 9.45
C ARG A 478 10.64 14.88 9.54
N THR A 479 11.34 15.81 8.91
CA THR A 479 10.98 17.24 8.97
C THR A 479 9.70 17.55 8.20
N HIS A 480 9.40 16.76 7.18
CA HIS A 480 8.30 17.02 6.25
C HIS A 480 7.23 15.93 6.24
N VAL A 481 7.06 15.19 7.35
CA VAL A 481 6.06 14.10 7.48
C VAL A 481 4.69 14.54 6.99
N ASP A 482 4.19 15.69 7.47
CA ASP A 482 2.85 16.16 7.14
C ASP A 482 2.67 16.40 5.63
N THR A 483 3.65 17.02 4.98
CA THR A 483 3.59 17.23 3.53
C THR A 483 3.77 15.92 2.77
N LEU A 484 4.80 15.13 3.12
CA LEU A 484 5.18 13.92 2.40
C LEU A 484 4.13 12.82 2.51
N GLN A 485 3.55 12.62 3.69
CA GLN A 485 2.66 11.48 3.95
C GLN A 485 1.17 11.87 4.00
N LEU A 486 0.83 13.09 4.42
CA LEU A 486 -0.55 13.54 4.62
C LEU A 486 -0.99 14.63 3.64
N GLY A 487 -0.06 15.23 2.90
CA GLY A 487 -0.36 16.26 1.91
C GLY A 487 -1.08 15.73 0.67
N GLY A 488 -1.64 16.63 -0.13
CA GLY A 488 -2.28 16.31 -1.41
C GLY A 488 -1.31 15.63 -2.38
N PHE A 489 -1.51 14.34 -2.62
CA PHE A 489 -0.57 13.47 -3.32
C PHE A 489 -0.85 13.42 -4.82
N ARG A 490 0.14 13.75 -5.64
CA ARG A 490 0.02 13.84 -7.10
C ARG A 490 1.18 13.12 -7.80
N PRO A 491 1.15 11.79 -7.94
CA PRO A 491 2.08 11.04 -8.78
C PRO A 491 1.71 11.24 -10.25
N ALA A 492 2.70 11.42 -11.12
CA ALA A 492 2.48 11.60 -12.55
C ALA A 492 2.81 10.34 -13.35
N ARG A 493 2.06 10.11 -14.45
CA ARG A 493 2.36 9.09 -15.45
C ARG A 493 2.56 7.67 -14.87
N PRO A 494 1.51 7.02 -14.38
CA PRO A 494 1.58 5.64 -13.88
C PRO A 494 2.10 4.66 -14.95
N ASP A 495 1.80 4.91 -16.24
CA ASP A 495 2.32 4.16 -17.39
C ASP A 495 3.86 4.21 -17.55
N LEU A 496 4.50 5.24 -17.00
CA LEU A 496 5.97 5.41 -17.01
C LEU A 496 6.60 5.18 -15.63
N GLY A 497 5.87 4.56 -14.68
CA GLY A 497 6.36 4.25 -13.35
C GLY A 497 6.63 5.48 -12.50
N TYR A 498 5.83 6.53 -12.65
CA TYR A 498 5.87 7.76 -11.87
C TYR A 498 7.19 8.53 -12.00
N PRO A 499 7.51 9.08 -13.19
CA PRO A 499 8.75 9.81 -13.43
C PRO A 499 8.87 11.11 -12.64
N MET A 500 7.77 11.61 -12.08
CA MET A 500 7.72 12.73 -11.15
C MET A 500 6.57 12.53 -10.16
N ILE A 501 6.81 12.91 -8.91
CA ILE A 501 5.81 12.81 -7.84
C ILE A 501 5.83 14.13 -7.06
N SER A 502 4.66 14.64 -6.69
CA SER A 502 4.56 15.78 -5.80
C SER A 502 3.59 15.57 -4.64
N ALA A 503 3.85 16.25 -3.54
CA ALA A 503 2.93 16.36 -2.41
C ALA A 503 2.81 17.84 -2.00
N ILE A 504 1.58 18.27 -1.74
CA ILE A 504 1.22 19.66 -1.44
C ILE A 504 0.69 19.72 -0.01
N GLY A 505 1.42 20.38 0.86
CA GLY A 505 1.03 20.64 2.24
C GLY A 505 0.77 22.14 2.49
N ASP A 506 0.60 22.52 3.77
CA ASP A 506 0.40 23.91 4.16
C ASP A 506 1.68 24.73 3.96
N GLY A 507 1.70 25.52 2.88
CA GLY A 507 2.81 26.39 2.51
C GLY A 507 4.12 25.68 2.11
N THR A 508 4.10 24.35 1.97
CA THR A 508 5.25 23.55 1.52
C THR A 508 4.82 22.60 0.41
N THR A 509 5.54 22.63 -0.70
CA THR A 509 5.38 21.64 -1.78
C THR A 509 6.67 20.89 -1.97
N ILE A 510 6.60 19.58 -2.10
CA ILE A 510 7.75 18.71 -2.29
C ILE A 510 7.56 17.95 -3.60
N VAL A 511 8.60 17.99 -4.44
CA VAL A 511 8.65 17.31 -5.74
C VAL A 511 9.85 16.37 -5.74
N ALA A 512 9.68 15.13 -6.16
CA ALA A 512 10.80 14.26 -6.53
C ALA A 512 10.77 14.01 -8.04
N ARG A 513 11.93 14.17 -8.67
CA ARG A 513 12.14 14.08 -10.10
C ARG A 513 13.03 12.88 -10.41
N TYR A 514 12.52 11.95 -11.21
CA TYR A 514 13.20 10.70 -11.59
C TYR A 514 13.50 10.62 -13.10
N ALA A 515 13.08 11.63 -13.85
CA ALA A 515 13.34 11.82 -15.27
C ALA A 515 13.54 13.32 -15.56
N PRO A 516 14.11 13.74 -16.70
CA PRO A 516 14.43 15.15 -16.98
C PRO A 516 13.18 15.98 -17.33
N LEU A 517 12.19 15.96 -16.45
CA LEU A 517 10.94 16.70 -16.56
C LEU A 517 11.07 18.10 -15.93
N PRO A 518 10.40 19.14 -16.49
CA PRO A 518 10.32 20.44 -15.88
C PRO A 518 9.49 20.40 -14.60
N VAL A 519 9.83 21.23 -13.62
CA VAL A 519 9.11 21.36 -12.36
C VAL A 519 8.19 22.57 -12.43
N ALA A 520 6.89 22.33 -12.29
CA ALA A 520 5.91 23.40 -12.22
C ALA A 520 5.98 24.15 -10.89
N THR A 521 6.04 25.47 -10.93
CA THR A 521 6.11 26.37 -9.76
C THR A 521 4.89 27.27 -9.63
N GLY A 522 3.95 27.21 -10.60
CA GLY A 522 2.68 27.93 -10.57
C GLY A 522 1.69 27.34 -9.57
N THR A 523 0.78 28.17 -9.04
CA THR A 523 -0.17 27.78 -7.99
C THR A 523 -1.15 26.69 -8.42
N GLU A 524 -1.50 26.59 -9.69
CA GLU A 524 -2.40 25.56 -10.20
C GLU A 524 -1.81 24.13 -10.02
N ALA A 525 -0.53 23.97 -10.33
CA ALA A 525 0.15 22.69 -10.26
C ALA A 525 0.85 22.41 -8.92
N ALA A 526 1.44 23.46 -8.31
CA ALA A 526 2.27 23.35 -7.11
C ALA A 526 1.57 23.83 -5.82
N GLY A 527 0.31 24.27 -5.91
CA GLY A 527 -0.39 24.90 -4.77
C GLY A 527 0.20 26.25 -4.36
N GLU A 528 -0.34 26.84 -3.31
CA GLU A 528 0.23 28.04 -2.69
C GLU A 528 1.37 27.63 -1.78
N TRP A 529 2.61 27.87 -2.20
CA TRP A 529 3.79 27.51 -1.44
C TRP A 529 4.63 28.72 -1.03
N ARG A 530 5.20 28.66 0.17
CA ARG A 530 6.28 29.52 0.66
C ARG A 530 7.63 28.85 0.43
N THR A 531 7.66 27.52 0.57
CA THR A 531 8.84 26.68 0.34
C THR A 531 8.49 25.59 -0.67
N LEU A 532 9.30 25.44 -1.71
CA LEU A 532 9.22 24.33 -2.66
C LEU A 532 10.55 23.58 -2.65
N LEU A 533 10.49 22.27 -2.35
CA LEU A 533 11.64 21.39 -2.38
C LEU A 533 11.60 20.52 -3.64
N VAL A 534 12.76 20.35 -4.29
CA VAL A 534 12.91 19.45 -5.43
C VAL A 534 14.04 18.48 -5.16
N ALA A 535 13.71 17.20 -4.94
CA ALA A 535 14.66 16.10 -4.81
C ALA A 535 14.99 15.56 -6.20
N ASN A 536 16.26 15.58 -6.60
CA ASN A 536 16.70 15.13 -7.93
C ASN A 536 17.31 13.73 -7.88
N ALA A 537 16.59 12.71 -8.32
CA ALA A 537 17.11 11.35 -8.50
C ALA A 537 17.57 11.07 -9.95
N ASP A 538 17.30 11.99 -10.88
CA ASP A 538 17.74 11.86 -12.28
C ASP A 538 19.23 12.17 -12.45
N ALA A 539 19.83 11.60 -13.49
CA ALA A 539 21.22 11.85 -13.83
C ALA A 539 21.42 13.26 -14.43
N ASP A 540 20.39 13.86 -15.05
CA ASP A 540 20.43 15.23 -15.55
C ASP A 540 20.31 16.22 -14.36
N PRO A 541 21.33 17.04 -14.09
CA PRO A 541 21.29 18.00 -13.02
C PRO A 541 20.39 19.21 -13.32
N GLY A 542 20.04 19.45 -14.57
CA GLY A 542 19.29 20.63 -15.01
C GLY A 542 17.83 20.62 -14.61
N VAL A 543 17.47 21.22 -13.49
CA VAL A 543 16.08 21.41 -13.05
C VAL A 543 15.52 22.68 -13.68
N ARG A 544 14.64 22.52 -14.67
CA ARG A 544 13.92 23.63 -15.32
C ARG A 544 12.64 23.97 -14.55
N LEU A 545 12.46 25.23 -14.22
CA LEU A 545 11.26 25.75 -13.53
C LEU A 545 10.27 26.34 -14.55
N THR A 546 8.97 26.12 -14.39
CA THR A 546 7.94 26.56 -15.33
C THR A 546 6.66 27.06 -14.64
N GLY A 547 5.95 28.00 -15.29
CA GLY A 547 4.59 28.40 -14.95
C GLY A 547 4.44 29.27 -13.70
N GLY A 548 5.50 29.59 -12.99
CA GLY A 548 5.47 30.49 -11.84
C GLY A 548 5.65 31.95 -12.20
N ARG A 549 5.38 32.85 -11.25
CA ARG A 549 5.62 34.30 -11.40
C ARG A 549 6.64 34.77 -10.37
N GLY A 550 7.52 35.70 -10.78
CA GLY A 550 8.53 36.32 -9.91
C GLY A 550 9.77 35.44 -9.78
N THR A 551 10.45 35.62 -8.65
CA THR A 551 11.71 34.99 -8.32
C THR A 551 11.63 34.28 -6.96
N ALA A 552 12.57 33.38 -6.72
CA ALA A 552 12.79 32.75 -5.42
C ALA A 552 14.28 32.64 -5.10
N GLU A 553 14.59 32.62 -3.82
CA GLU A 553 15.93 32.23 -3.35
C GLU A 553 16.06 30.70 -3.51
N ALA A 554 17.12 30.28 -4.18
CA ALA A 554 17.45 28.89 -4.43
C ALA A 554 18.67 28.49 -3.60
N THR A 555 18.55 27.41 -2.84
CA THR A 555 19.65 26.73 -2.15
C THR A 555 19.76 25.31 -2.69
N VAL A 556 20.93 24.93 -3.16
CA VAL A 556 21.22 23.59 -3.67
C VAL A 556 22.12 22.85 -2.68
N GLN A 557 21.71 21.62 -2.34
CA GLN A 557 22.48 20.72 -1.49
C GLN A 557 22.83 19.44 -2.27
N ASP A 558 24.00 18.87 -1.99
CA ASP A 558 24.43 17.59 -2.54
C ASP A 558 23.73 16.39 -1.85
N ALA A 559 24.07 15.17 -2.25
CA ALA A 559 23.52 13.93 -1.68
C ALA A 559 23.72 13.77 -0.16
N ARG A 560 24.66 14.50 0.40
CA ARG A 560 25.03 14.50 1.83
C ARG A 560 24.44 15.69 2.61
N GLY A 561 23.63 16.52 1.94
CA GLY A 561 23.02 17.72 2.54
C GLY A 561 23.97 18.93 2.62
N ARG A 562 25.13 18.90 1.97
CA ARG A 562 26.07 20.01 1.96
C ARG A 562 25.64 21.06 0.94
N THR A 563 25.55 22.31 1.33
CA THR A 563 25.22 23.40 0.39
C THR A 563 26.33 23.55 -0.65
N VAL A 564 25.97 23.41 -1.92
CA VAL A 564 26.87 23.54 -3.08
C VAL A 564 26.58 24.76 -3.93
N GLY A 565 25.46 25.45 -3.71
CA GLY A 565 25.12 26.67 -4.41
C GLY A 565 23.96 27.43 -3.78
N THR A 566 23.97 28.76 -3.95
CA THR A 566 22.87 29.66 -3.63
C THR A 566 22.71 30.69 -4.75
N SER A 567 21.48 31.00 -5.13
CA SER A 567 21.19 31.97 -6.20
C SER A 567 19.77 32.49 -6.10
N THR A 568 19.45 33.55 -6.84
CA THR A 568 18.07 33.97 -7.10
C THR A 568 17.67 33.47 -8.49
N VAL A 569 16.53 32.81 -8.62
CA VAL A 569 16.07 32.20 -9.87
C VAL A 569 14.68 32.67 -10.25
N HIS A 570 14.41 32.76 -11.56
CA HIS A 570 13.07 33.01 -12.07
C HIS A 570 12.22 31.75 -11.96
N LEU A 571 10.96 31.90 -11.54
CA LEU A 571 10.02 30.78 -11.38
C LEU A 571 9.41 30.30 -12.71
N ASP A 572 9.63 31.03 -13.81
CA ASP A 572 9.31 30.59 -15.17
C ASP A 572 10.56 30.75 -16.05
N GLY A 573 10.94 29.65 -16.70
CA GLY A 573 12.14 29.58 -17.54
C GLY A 573 13.46 29.47 -16.79
N GLY A 574 13.49 29.55 -15.46
CA GLY A 574 14.71 29.36 -14.66
C GLY A 574 15.27 27.94 -14.79
N LEU A 575 16.61 27.83 -14.77
CA LEU A 575 17.34 26.57 -14.78
C LEU A 575 18.30 26.56 -13.56
N VAL A 576 18.25 25.47 -12.79
CA VAL A 576 19.11 25.28 -11.61
C VAL A 576 19.82 23.95 -11.72
N ASP A 577 21.13 23.94 -11.55
CA ASP A 577 21.90 22.68 -11.52
C ASP A 577 21.81 22.06 -10.13
N VAL A 578 21.11 20.93 -10.03
CA VAL A 578 20.91 20.13 -8.82
C VAL A 578 21.59 18.76 -9.04
N PRO A 579 22.64 18.43 -8.32
CA PRO A 579 23.35 17.18 -8.54
C PRO A 579 22.42 15.97 -8.30
N ARG A 580 22.76 14.83 -8.89
CA ARG A 580 22.05 13.58 -8.65
C ARG A 580 22.08 13.23 -7.16
N GLY A 581 20.95 12.86 -6.59
CA GLY A 581 20.80 12.63 -5.15
C GLY A 581 20.78 13.93 -4.33
N GLY A 582 20.72 15.10 -4.96
CA GLY A 582 20.69 16.41 -4.30
C GLY A 582 19.28 16.96 -4.07
N LEU A 583 19.21 18.05 -3.30
CA LEU A 583 18.00 18.75 -2.95
C LEU A 583 18.10 20.22 -3.31
N LEU A 584 17.12 20.73 -4.07
CA LEU A 584 16.89 22.15 -4.28
C LEU A 584 15.80 22.63 -3.34
N THR A 585 16.08 23.70 -2.61
CA THR A 585 15.09 24.43 -1.81
C THR A 585 14.86 25.80 -2.42
N LEU A 586 13.61 26.08 -2.82
CA LEU A 586 13.16 27.38 -3.27
C LEU A 586 12.34 28.06 -2.18
N ARG A 587 12.63 29.33 -1.88
CA ARG A 587 11.85 30.18 -0.97
C ARG A 587 11.40 31.41 -1.71
N ARG A 588 10.08 31.68 -1.68
CA ARG A 588 9.55 32.92 -2.25
C ARG A 588 10.05 34.11 -1.45
N VAL A 589 10.51 35.16 -2.16
CA VAL A 589 10.95 36.42 -1.59
C VAL A 589 9.75 37.35 -1.40
#